data_52958e7e0c9afa4f2f2c2d07afb6c652
#
_entry.id   52958e7e0c9afa4f2f2c2d07afb6c652
#
_cell.length_a   1.000
_cell.length_b   1.000
_cell.length_c   1.000
_cell.angle_alpha   90.00
_cell.angle_beta   90.00
_cell.angle_gamma   90.00
#
_symmetry.space_group_name_H-M   'P 1'
#
loop_
_entity.id
_entity.type
_entity.pdbx_description
1 polymer ?
#
loop_
_entity_poly.entity_id
_entity_poly.type
_entity_poly.pdbx_seq_one_letter_code
_entity_poly.pdbx_strand_id
1 'polypeptide(L)'
;MSLVKRCRPRRTGGLPVLLAGTLALAVTGLAGGPASAAPEDTLHDLATAQGRYFGSATDNPELPDAAYAAKLGSEFGQITPGNSMKWDTVEPVRGQFDFTKGDVVTDFAAQHGQTVRGHTLVWHSQLPGWVGALPSSQVEAAMTDHITAEATHYRGKVNAWDVVNEPFNEDGTFRTSPFYNAMGKDYIAKALRAAHAADPDAKLYINDYNVEGKGAKSDALYALVSDLLDEGVPLDGVGMQAHLAIQYGFPYQMQANMQRFADLGLDVAVTELDVRMQLPADATKLATQSSYYAQVVDACLAVRRCVGITVWDYTDKYSWVPSTFPGEGAANLYDDNLAPKPAYAAVRTALGEEEDGGGDGGGPTPGTLKVQYRANDNAAGDNQIKPGLQLVNTGTASVSLPAVTIRYWFSGDNGASTYGSWCDWSPINCSTITHRVVAASSPKAGADRYLEVGFASGSLAAGASTGEMQLRLSKTDWSNFDESDDYSHGTGTTYADASKITVYVDGDLVWGIEP
;
A
#
# COMPACT_ATOMS: atom_id res chain seq x y z
N MET A 1 -62.16 -35.33 -8.20
CA MET A 1 -63.17 -35.95 -7.29
C MET A 1 -62.71 -35.57 -5.89
N SER A 2 -63.39 -34.86 -5.24
CA SER A 2 -64.60 -34.54 -4.52
C SER A 2 -64.19 -33.70 -3.32
N LEU A 3 -64.49 -32.43 -3.28
CA LEU A 3 -65.62 -31.76 -2.66
C LEU A 3 -65.80 -31.92 -1.15
N VAL A 4 -65.69 -30.81 -0.45
CA VAL A 4 -66.72 -30.00 0.25
C VAL A 4 -66.69 -30.27 1.76
N LYS A 5 -66.73 -29.32 2.68
CA LYS A 5 -67.65 -28.18 2.92
C LYS A 5 -67.24 -27.32 4.14
N ARG A 6 -67.58 -26.08 4.03
CA ARG A 6 -67.69 -25.02 5.05
C ARG A 6 -68.60 -25.39 6.23
N CYS A 7 -68.36 -24.74 7.37
CA CYS A 7 -69.45 -24.16 8.21
C CYS A 7 -68.92 -23.08 9.17
N ARG A 8 -69.45 -21.88 9.07
CA ARG A 8 -69.68 -20.88 10.15
C ARG A 8 -71.13 -21.07 10.65
N PRO A 9 -71.48 -20.77 11.91
CA PRO A 9 -72.06 -19.46 12.23
C PRO A 9 -71.81 -18.98 13.70
N ARG A 10 -71.96 -17.78 14.00
CA ARG A 10 -72.98 -16.76 14.29
C ARG A 10 -72.83 -16.16 15.72
N ARG A 11 -72.90 -14.88 15.69
CA ARG A 11 -73.00 -13.84 16.74
C ARG A 11 -74.02 -14.11 17.85
N THR A 12 -73.71 -13.60 19.08
CA THR A 12 -74.63 -12.83 19.92
C THR A 12 -73.85 -11.85 20.81
N GLY A 13 -74.43 -10.71 20.99
CA GLY A 13 -73.92 -9.49 21.53
C GLY A 13 -74.25 -9.27 23.01
N GLY A 14 -73.64 -8.25 23.56
CA GLY A 14 -73.88 -7.73 24.91
C GLY A 14 -72.88 -6.65 25.26
N LEU A 15 -73.34 -5.39 25.23
CA LEU A 15 -72.70 -4.20 25.82
C LEU A 15 -73.48 -3.84 27.10
N PRO A 16 -73.01 -2.85 27.92
CA PRO A 16 -71.72 -2.45 28.45
C PRO A 16 -71.72 -2.32 30.01
N VAL A 17 -70.55 -2.21 30.62
CA VAL A 17 -70.41 -1.52 31.93
C VAL A 17 -69.09 -0.74 31.94
N LEU A 18 -69.23 0.58 32.08
CA LEU A 18 -68.13 1.50 32.35
C LEU A 18 -67.60 1.31 33.78
N LEU A 19 -66.32 1.08 33.93
CA LEU A 19 -65.60 1.35 35.18
C LEU A 19 -64.35 2.16 34.82
N ALA A 20 -64.31 3.36 35.33
CA ALA A 20 -63.15 4.25 35.29
C ALA A 20 -62.06 3.71 36.26
N GLY A 21 -60.96 3.25 35.71
CA GLY A 21 -59.78 2.88 36.45
C GLY A 21 -58.59 3.75 36.02
N THR A 22 -58.08 4.55 36.92
CA THR A 22 -56.89 5.39 36.76
C THR A 22 -55.67 4.51 36.48
N LEU A 23 -55.11 4.61 35.28
CA LEU A 23 -53.87 3.92 34.90
C LEU A 23 -52.68 4.81 35.28
N ALA A 24 -51.96 4.43 36.34
CA ALA A 24 -50.67 5.00 36.65
C ALA A 24 -49.67 4.44 35.65
N LEU A 25 -49.13 5.29 34.75
CA LEU A 25 -47.97 4.93 33.88
C LEU A 25 -46.72 4.82 34.76
N ALA A 26 -46.31 3.59 35.04
CA ALA A 26 -44.95 3.33 35.49
C ALA A 26 -44.05 3.40 34.25
N VAL A 27 -43.29 4.49 34.10
CA VAL A 27 -42.19 4.58 33.17
C VAL A 27 -41.04 3.73 33.72
N THR A 28 -40.95 2.46 33.27
CA THR A 28 -39.74 1.67 33.46
C THR A 28 -38.70 2.19 32.49
N GLY A 29 -37.76 3.00 32.99
CA GLY A 29 -36.55 3.37 32.27
C GLY A 29 -35.77 2.09 31.96
N LEU A 30 -35.78 1.68 30.69
CA LEU A 30 -34.78 0.78 30.16
C LEU A 30 -33.46 1.52 30.24
N ALA A 31 -32.63 1.21 31.24
CA ALA A 31 -31.21 1.55 31.21
C ALA A 31 -30.63 0.76 30.03
N GLY A 32 -30.42 1.46 28.89
CA GLY A 32 -29.60 0.92 27.80
C GLY A 32 -28.22 0.64 28.39
N GLY A 33 -27.82 -0.61 28.46
CA GLY A 33 -26.43 -0.97 28.67
C GLY A 33 -25.59 -0.31 27.57
N PRO A 34 -24.30 -0.09 27.79
CA PRO A 34 -23.43 0.43 26.74
C PRO A 34 -23.55 -0.49 25.54
N ALA A 35 -23.90 0.07 24.37
CA ALA A 35 -23.84 -0.65 23.12
C ALA A 35 -22.40 -1.19 23.00
N SER A 36 -22.25 -2.50 22.88
CA SER A 36 -20.96 -3.08 22.52
C SER A 36 -20.60 -2.50 21.16
N ALA A 37 -19.47 -1.81 21.07
CA ALA A 37 -18.95 -1.38 19.78
C ALA A 37 -18.87 -2.61 18.87
N ALA A 38 -19.26 -2.47 17.61
CA ALA A 38 -19.02 -3.50 16.62
C ALA A 38 -17.50 -3.82 16.61
N PRO A 39 -17.10 -5.07 16.38
CA PRO A 39 -15.68 -5.36 16.20
C PRO A 39 -15.17 -4.51 15.02
N GLU A 40 -14.00 -3.90 15.21
CA GLU A 40 -13.35 -3.16 14.13
C GLU A 40 -13.00 -4.10 12.97
N ASP A 41 -13.17 -3.62 11.72
CA ASP A 41 -12.75 -4.38 10.54
C ASP A 41 -11.24 -4.64 10.59
N THR A 42 -10.83 -5.84 10.19
CA THR A 42 -9.42 -6.24 10.11
C THR A 42 -8.76 -5.66 8.85
N LEU A 43 -7.43 -5.68 8.75
CA LEU A 43 -6.74 -5.33 7.49
C LEU A 43 -7.21 -6.21 6.32
N HIS A 44 -7.53 -7.48 6.59
CA HIS A 44 -8.09 -8.37 5.59
C HIS A 44 -9.49 -7.96 5.15
N ASP A 45 -10.37 -7.57 6.07
CA ASP A 45 -11.72 -7.12 5.74
C ASP A 45 -11.69 -5.85 4.89
N LEU A 46 -10.90 -4.86 5.30
CA LEU A 46 -10.71 -3.61 4.57
C LEU A 46 -10.15 -3.86 3.15
N ALA A 47 -9.11 -4.69 3.03
CA ALA A 47 -8.53 -5.03 1.74
C ALA A 47 -9.51 -5.81 0.85
N THR A 48 -10.30 -6.72 1.44
CA THR A 48 -11.33 -7.50 0.74
C THR A 48 -12.44 -6.59 0.20
N ALA A 49 -12.82 -5.56 0.93
CA ALA A 49 -13.77 -4.55 0.45
C ALA A 49 -13.26 -3.81 -0.80
N GLN A 50 -11.92 -3.70 -0.96
CA GLN A 50 -11.26 -3.14 -2.13
C GLN A 50 -10.93 -4.21 -3.21
N GLY A 51 -11.37 -5.47 -3.04
CA GLY A 51 -11.09 -6.58 -3.94
C GLY A 51 -9.61 -7.02 -3.93
N ARG A 52 -8.94 -6.90 -2.78
CA ARG A 52 -7.54 -7.27 -2.54
C ARG A 52 -7.45 -8.20 -1.34
N TYR A 53 -6.32 -8.90 -1.19
CA TYR A 53 -5.99 -9.54 0.08
C TYR A 53 -4.98 -8.67 0.86
N PHE A 54 -4.95 -8.83 2.19
CA PHE A 54 -3.86 -8.38 3.02
C PHE A 54 -3.33 -9.57 3.81
N GLY A 55 -2.05 -9.88 3.65
CA GLY A 55 -1.42 -11.08 4.18
C GLY A 55 -0.19 -10.77 5.05
N SER A 56 0.33 -11.82 5.70
CA SER A 56 1.59 -11.77 6.44
C SER A 56 2.42 -13.02 6.19
N ALA A 57 3.74 -12.86 6.12
CA ALA A 57 4.64 -13.99 6.29
C ALA A 57 4.64 -14.44 7.76
N THR A 58 4.96 -15.70 8.00
CA THR A 58 5.16 -16.31 9.32
C THR A 58 6.02 -17.57 9.21
N ASP A 59 6.47 -18.09 10.34
CA ASP A 59 7.17 -19.37 10.35
C ASP A 59 6.88 -20.18 11.63
N ASN A 60 7.36 -21.43 11.69
CA ASN A 60 7.10 -22.35 12.79
C ASN A 60 7.56 -21.85 14.18
N PRO A 61 8.70 -21.14 14.33
CA PRO A 61 9.15 -20.66 15.63
C PRO A 61 8.21 -19.64 16.29
N GLU A 62 7.39 -18.95 15.50
CA GLU A 62 6.52 -17.85 15.92
C GLU A 62 5.13 -18.35 16.37
N LEU A 63 4.61 -19.38 15.71
CA LEU A 63 3.27 -19.92 15.94
C LEU A 63 3.00 -20.43 17.38
N PRO A 64 3.99 -20.92 18.17
CA PRO A 64 3.78 -21.21 19.57
C PRO A 64 3.50 -20.01 20.48
N ASP A 65 3.79 -18.77 20.03
CA ASP A 65 3.36 -17.56 20.73
C ASP A 65 1.87 -17.33 20.51
N ALA A 66 1.07 -17.65 21.53
CA ALA A 66 -0.38 -17.61 21.42
C ALA A 66 -0.93 -16.20 21.09
N ALA A 67 -0.29 -15.13 21.55
CA ALA A 67 -0.71 -13.76 21.25
C ALA A 67 -0.42 -13.41 19.79
N TYR A 68 0.76 -13.83 19.30
CA TYR A 68 1.13 -13.70 17.89
C TYR A 68 0.17 -14.49 17.00
N ALA A 69 -0.01 -15.79 17.28
CA ALA A 69 -0.85 -16.66 16.48
C ALA A 69 -2.32 -16.19 16.41
N ALA A 70 -2.87 -15.72 17.53
CA ALA A 70 -4.23 -15.18 17.57
C ALA A 70 -4.40 -13.96 16.66
N LYS A 71 -3.45 -13.03 16.69
CA LYS A 71 -3.46 -11.83 15.83
C LYS A 71 -3.23 -12.22 14.36
N LEU A 72 -2.27 -13.09 14.06
CA LEU A 72 -2.01 -13.61 12.72
C LEU A 72 -3.28 -14.23 12.11
N GLY A 73 -3.98 -15.04 12.89
CA GLY A 73 -5.18 -15.76 12.44
C GLY A 73 -6.41 -14.88 12.25
N SER A 74 -6.49 -13.71 12.89
CA SER A 74 -7.64 -12.82 12.79
C SER A 74 -7.43 -11.64 11.84
N GLU A 75 -6.23 -11.10 11.76
CA GLU A 75 -5.95 -9.84 11.06
C GLU A 75 -5.67 -10.01 9.56
N PHE A 76 -5.18 -11.17 9.14
CA PHE A 76 -4.66 -11.41 7.80
C PHE A 76 -5.45 -12.50 7.07
N GLY A 77 -5.62 -12.32 5.76
CA GLY A 77 -6.35 -13.26 4.90
C GLY A 77 -5.46 -14.15 4.03
N GLN A 78 -4.16 -13.92 4.05
CA GLN A 78 -3.17 -14.75 3.35
C GLN A 78 -1.93 -14.95 4.23
N ILE A 79 -1.35 -16.14 4.16
CA ILE A 79 -0.13 -16.51 4.85
C ILE A 79 0.94 -16.90 3.83
N THR A 80 2.19 -16.45 4.09
CA THR A 80 3.38 -16.89 3.34
C THR A 80 4.35 -17.54 4.31
N PRO A 81 4.71 -18.84 4.14
CA PRO A 81 5.74 -19.48 4.93
C PRO A 81 7.12 -18.86 4.67
N GLY A 82 7.72 -18.24 5.68
CA GLY A 82 8.98 -17.50 5.53
C GLY A 82 10.18 -18.40 5.21
N ASN A 83 10.25 -19.60 5.80
CA ASN A 83 11.34 -20.56 5.59
C ASN A 83 10.88 -22.01 5.40
N SER A 84 9.66 -22.33 5.84
CA SER A 84 9.16 -23.72 5.95
C SER A 84 9.03 -24.43 4.60
N MET A 85 8.90 -23.67 3.49
CA MET A 85 8.78 -24.17 2.12
C MET A 85 10.01 -23.85 1.27
N LYS A 86 11.15 -23.53 1.85
CA LYS A 86 12.41 -23.34 1.12
C LYS A 86 13.15 -24.66 0.95
N TRP A 87 13.87 -24.80 -0.15
CA TRP A 87 14.46 -26.07 -0.57
C TRP A 87 15.33 -26.75 0.49
N ASP A 88 16.18 -26.00 1.20
CA ASP A 88 17.03 -26.57 2.25
C ASP A 88 16.24 -27.11 3.44
N THR A 89 15.04 -26.63 3.67
CA THR A 89 14.10 -27.12 4.68
C THR A 89 13.34 -28.35 4.18
N VAL A 90 12.82 -28.29 2.95
CA VAL A 90 11.95 -29.33 2.39
C VAL A 90 12.72 -30.55 1.93
N GLU A 91 13.92 -30.38 1.35
CA GLU A 91 14.71 -31.48 0.80
C GLU A 91 16.20 -31.35 1.19
N PRO A 92 16.52 -31.40 2.49
CA PRO A 92 17.91 -31.25 2.99
C PRO A 92 18.85 -32.35 2.46
N VAL A 93 18.32 -33.51 2.14
CA VAL A 93 19.01 -34.64 1.53
C VAL A 93 18.28 -35.05 0.25
N ARG A 94 19.02 -35.21 -0.84
CA ARG A 94 18.45 -35.52 -2.17
C ARG A 94 17.45 -36.67 -2.13
N GLY A 95 16.22 -36.42 -2.58
CA GLY A 95 15.13 -37.39 -2.63
C GLY A 95 14.48 -37.71 -1.28
N GLN A 96 14.85 -36.99 -0.20
CA GLN A 96 14.24 -37.13 1.12
C GLN A 96 13.50 -35.83 1.48
N PHE A 97 12.21 -35.85 1.24
CA PHE A 97 11.33 -34.70 1.49
C PHE A 97 10.77 -34.72 2.91
N ASP A 98 10.78 -33.56 3.57
CA ASP A 98 10.13 -33.31 4.86
C ASP A 98 9.24 -32.07 4.74
N PHE A 99 7.94 -32.29 4.66
CA PHE A 99 6.93 -31.25 4.57
C PHE A 99 6.35 -30.84 5.93
N THR A 100 6.81 -31.45 7.02
CA THR A 100 6.21 -31.28 8.36
C THR A 100 6.08 -29.81 8.77
N LYS A 101 7.10 -28.99 8.49
CA LYS A 101 7.10 -27.58 8.86
C LYS A 101 6.10 -26.78 8.01
N GLY A 102 6.07 -26.97 6.71
CA GLY A 102 5.13 -26.31 5.82
C GLY A 102 3.69 -26.75 6.07
N ASP A 103 3.48 -28.05 6.42
CA ASP A 103 2.16 -28.55 6.80
C ASP A 103 1.61 -27.82 8.04
N VAL A 104 2.43 -27.53 9.05
CA VAL A 104 2.00 -26.75 10.23
C VAL A 104 1.47 -25.38 9.83
N VAL A 105 2.15 -24.70 8.89
CA VAL A 105 1.73 -23.35 8.43
C VAL A 105 0.47 -23.43 7.56
N THR A 106 0.38 -24.41 6.64
CA THR A 106 -0.84 -24.60 5.82
C THR A 106 -2.04 -25.04 6.65
N ASP A 107 -1.84 -25.86 7.67
CA ASP A 107 -2.90 -26.26 8.58
C ASP A 107 -3.38 -25.09 9.46
N PHE A 108 -2.47 -24.23 9.90
CA PHE A 108 -2.82 -22.98 10.59
C PHE A 108 -3.67 -22.08 9.69
N ALA A 109 -3.24 -21.85 8.45
CA ALA A 109 -3.99 -21.04 7.49
C ALA A 109 -5.39 -21.61 7.24
N ALA A 110 -5.51 -22.93 7.06
CA ALA A 110 -6.79 -23.60 6.84
C ALA A 110 -7.74 -23.46 8.05
N GLN A 111 -7.22 -23.51 9.30
CA GLN A 111 -8.00 -23.32 10.52
C GLN A 111 -8.57 -21.90 10.64
N HIS A 112 -7.91 -20.90 10.03
CA HIS A 112 -8.32 -19.50 10.09
C HIS A 112 -8.98 -19.01 8.78
N GLY A 113 -9.21 -19.90 7.81
CA GLY A 113 -9.82 -19.53 6.52
C GLY A 113 -8.93 -18.69 5.61
N GLN A 114 -7.62 -18.74 5.83
CA GLN A 114 -6.62 -17.96 5.09
C GLN A 114 -6.16 -18.73 3.85
N THR A 115 -5.79 -18.00 2.79
CA THR A 115 -5.09 -18.55 1.64
C THR A 115 -3.58 -18.65 1.91
N VAL A 116 -2.88 -19.45 1.12
CA VAL A 116 -1.42 -19.65 1.27
C VAL A 116 -0.69 -19.30 -0.02
N ARG A 117 0.33 -18.44 0.09
CA ARG A 117 1.33 -18.22 -0.96
C ARG A 117 2.54 -19.09 -0.65
N GLY A 118 2.84 -20.06 -1.50
CA GLY A 118 4.02 -20.92 -1.36
C GLY A 118 5.30 -20.16 -1.73
N HIS A 119 6.29 -20.22 -0.84
CA HIS A 119 7.56 -19.50 -1.01
C HIS A 119 8.72 -20.37 -0.53
N THR A 120 9.59 -20.83 -1.43
CA THR A 120 9.70 -20.63 -2.86
C THR A 120 10.29 -21.88 -3.52
N LEU A 121 9.84 -22.24 -4.74
CA LEU A 121 10.26 -23.49 -5.38
C LEU A 121 11.71 -23.45 -5.89
N VAL A 122 12.16 -22.34 -6.49
CA VAL A 122 13.50 -22.21 -7.06
C VAL A 122 14.12 -20.87 -6.66
N TRP A 123 15.14 -20.92 -5.83
CA TRP A 123 15.89 -19.76 -5.38
C TRP A 123 17.39 -20.06 -5.32
N HIS A 124 18.24 -19.07 -5.54
CA HIS A 124 19.69 -19.20 -5.50
C HIS A 124 20.25 -19.33 -4.07
N SER A 125 19.46 -18.95 -3.07
CA SER A 125 19.81 -19.00 -1.64
C SER A 125 19.02 -20.10 -0.92
N GLN A 126 19.39 -20.40 0.32
CA GLN A 126 18.81 -21.47 1.13
C GLN A 126 18.62 -22.78 0.35
N LEU A 127 19.67 -23.12 -0.43
CA LEU A 127 19.80 -24.39 -1.13
C LEU A 127 20.64 -25.38 -0.31
N PRO A 128 20.26 -26.64 -0.23
CA PRO A 128 21.09 -27.66 0.36
C PRO A 128 22.38 -27.84 -0.45
N GLY A 129 23.49 -28.07 0.23
CA GLY A 129 24.82 -28.13 -0.42
C GLY A 129 24.95 -29.17 -1.53
N TRP A 130 24.11 -30.22 -1.51
CA TRP A 130 24.10 -31.24 -2.55
C TRP A 130 23.66 -30.70 -3.93
N VAL A 131 22.78 -29.68 -3.98
CA VAL A 131 22.33 -29.08 -5.25
C VAL A 131 23.50 -28.37 -5.93
N GLY A 132 24.28 -27.57 -5.19
CA GLY A 132 25.46 -26.89 -5.74
C GLY A 132 26.60 -27.84 -6.14
N ALA A 133 26.61 -29.06 -5.63
CA ALA A 133 27.60 -30.08 -5.95
C ALA A 133 27.24 -30.97 -7.15
N LEU A 134 26.04 -30.80 -7.73
CA LEU A 134 25.58 -31.60 -8.86
C LEU A 134 26.37 -31.27 -10.15
N PRO A 135 26.67 -32.27 -10.98
CA PRO A 135 27.03 -32.03 -12.38
C PRO A 135 25.91 -31.26 -13.10
N SER A 136 26.26 -30.31 -13.97
CA SER A 136 25.27 -29.50 -14.70
C SER A 136 24.18 -30.34 -15.42
N SER A 137 24.56 -31.53 -15.92
CA SER A 137 23.61 -32.46 -16.58
C SER A 137 22.54 -33.07 -15.64
N GLN A 138 22.67 -32.91 -14.33
CA GLN A 138 21.72 -33.42 -13.35
C GLN A 138 20.88 -32.33 -12.68
N VAL A 139 21.22 -31.04 -12.85
CA VAL A 139 20.57 -29.93 -12.18
C VAL A 139 19.11 -29.77 -12.63
N GLU A 140 18.84 -29.92 -13.94
CA GLU A 140 17.48 -29.83 -14.49
C GLU A 140 16.56 -30.91 -13.89
N ALA A 141 17.01 -32.14 -13.85
CA ALA A 141 16.22 -33.24 -13.28
C ALA A 141 15.96 -33.01 -11.78
N ALA A 142 16.99 -32.62 -11.01
CA ALA A 142 16.82 -32.32 -9.59
C ALA A 142 15.85 -31.18 -9.33
N MET A 143 15.90 -30.10 -10.13
CA MET A 143 14.96 -28.98 -10.05
C MET A 143 13.52 -29.43 -10.35
N THR A 144 13.33 -30.21 -11.41
CA THR A 144 12.00 -30.71 -11.78
C THR A 144 11.44 -31.68 -10.73
N ASP A 145 12.26 -32.56 -10.19
CA ASP A 145 11.87 -33.52 -9.15
C ASP A 145 11.44 -32.79 -7.87
N HIS A 146 12.20 -31.79 -7.44
CA HIS A 146 11.89 -30.95 -6.28
C HIS A 146 10.56 -30.22 -6.47
N ILE A 147 10.42 -29.45 -7.56
CA ILE A 147 9.20 -28.70 -7.87
C ILE A 147 7.99 -29.65 -7.90
N THR A 148 8.14 -30.80 -8.56
CA THR A 148 7.03 -31.77 -8.69
C THR A 148 6.62 -32.32 -7.33
N ALA A 149 7.57 -32.67 -6.48
CA ALA A 149 7.28 -33.22 -5.16
C ALA A 149 6.58 -32.20 -4.27
N GLU A 150 7.10 -30.97 -4.19
CA GLU A 150 6.58 -29.93 -3.30
C GLU A 150 5.24 -29.40 -3.79
N ALA A 151 5.13 -28.99 -5.05
CA ALA A 151 3.87 -28.46 -5.60
C ALA A 151 2.75 -29.53 -5.60
N THR A 152 3.07 -30.81 -5.80
CA THR A 152 2.09 -31.89 -5.68
C THR A 152 1.64 -32.09 -4.23
N HIS A 153 2.54 -32.02 -3.26
CA HIS A 153 2.20 -32.15 -1.85
C HIS A 153 1.22 -31.05 -1.38
N TYR A 154 1.46 -29.82 -1.83
CA TYR A 154 0.62 -28.67 -1.44
C TYR A 154 -0.51 -28.36 -2.41
N ARG A 155 -0.74 -29.20 -3.39
CA ARG A 155 -1.81 -29.01 -4.38
C ARG A 155 -3.17 -28.85 -3.72
N GLY A 156 -3.86 -27.75 -4.05
CA GLY A 156 -5.13 -27.36 -3.48
C GLY A 156 -5.06 -26.77 -2.06
N LYS A 157 -3.85 -26.67 -1.48
CA LYS A 157 -3.59 -25.92 -0.21
C LYS A 157 -2.95 -24.56 -0.50
N VAL A 158 -2.10 -24.48 -1.51
CA VAL A 158 -1.42 -23.25 -1.96
C VAL A 158 -2.17 -22.66 -3.14
N ASN A 159 -2.49 -21.37 -3.08
CA ASN A 159 -3.21 -20.68 -4.15
C ASN A 159 -2.28 -19.95 -5.14
N ALA A 160 -1.06 -19.63 -4.71
CA ALA A 160 -0.05 -18.99 -5.55
C ALA A 160 1.35 -19.47 -5.15
N TRP A 161 2.24 -19.67 -6.11
CA TRP A 161 3.65 -20.04 -5.90
C TRP A 161 4.59 -18.95 -6.39
N ASP A 162 5.57 -18.59 -5.58
CA ASP A 162 6.80 -17.99 -6.05
C ASP A 162 7.66 -19.10 -6.66
N VAL A 163 7.49 -19.31 -7.98
CA VAL A 163 8.17 -20.42 -8.67
C VAL A 163 9.66 -20.15 -8.79
N VAL A 164 10.00 -18.92 -9.18
CA VAL A 164 11.39 -18.46 -9.25
C VAL A 164 11.54 -17.17 -8.44
N ASN A 165 12.44 -17.21 -7.48
CA ASN A 165 12.75 -16.06 -6.63
C ASN A 165 14.11 -15.47 -7.00
N GLU A 166 14.17 -14.13 -7.16
CA GLU A 166 15.37 -13.31 -7.33
C GLU A 166 16.30 -13.74 -8.48
N PRO A 167 15.81 -13.83 -9.71
CA PRO A 167 16.63 -14.24 -10.84
C PRO A 167 17.65 -13.21 -11.31
N PHE A 168 17.57 -11.93 -10.83
CA PHE A 168 18.39 -10.84 -11.33
C PHE A 168 19.32 -10.23 -10.28
N ASN A 169 20.49 -9.75 -10.74
CA ASN A 169 21.35 -8.81 -10.04
C ASN A 169 20.80 -7.38 -10.18
N GLU A 170 21.33 -6.44 -9.38
CA GLU A 170 20.88 -5.03 -9.39
C GLU A 170 21.08 -4.32 -10.74
N ASP A 171 22.04 -4.76 -11.53
CA ASP A 171 22.31 -4.21 -12.87
C ASP A 171 21.43 -4.80 -14.00
N GLY A 172 20.49 -5.70 -13.64
CA GLY A 172 19.61 -6.37 -14.58
C GLY A 172 20.23 -7.61 -15.27
N THR A 173 21.45 -8.00 -14.93
CA THR A 173 22.01 -9.27 -15.40
C THR A 173 21.43 -10.44 -14.61
N PHE A 174 21.34 -11.62 -15.25
CA PHE A 174 20.89 -12.81 -14.53
C PHE A 174 21.83 -13.18 -13.39
N ARG A 175 21.25 -13.51 -12.26
CA ARG A 175 21.99 -13.96 -11.08
C ARG A 175 22.59 -15.35 -11.31
N THR A 176 23.86 -15.50 -10.97
CA THR A 176 24.54 -16.80 -11.01
C THR A 176 23.95 -17.74 -9.95
N SER A 177 23.57 -18.93 -10.37
CA SER A 177 23.04 -19.99 -9.53
C SER A 177 23.37 -21.35 -10.15
N PRO A 178 23.25 -22.47 -9.43
CA PRO A 178 23.39 -23.79 -10.05
C PRO A 178 22.47 -23.97 -11.26
N PHE A 179 21.26 -23.42 -11.21
CA PHE A 179 20.25 -23.50 -12.27
C PHE A 179 20.66 -22.70 -13.51
N TYR A 180 21.02 -21.42 -13.30
CA TYR A 180 21.48 -20.55 -14.39
C TYR A 180 22.78 -21.08 -15.04
N ASN A 181 23.71 -21.57 -14.23
CA ASN A 181 24.97 -22.12 -14.72
C ASN A 181 24.77 -23.39 -15.58
N ALA A 182 23.75 -24.19 -15.27
CA ALA A 182 23.45 -25.42 -16.01
C ALA A 182 22.60 -25.19 -17.26
N MET A 183 21.67 -24.22 -17.24
CA MET A 183 20.61 -24.10 -18.25
C MET A 183 20.48 -22.69 -18.87
N GLY A 184 21.29 -21.71 -18.42
CA GLY A 184 21.05 -20.31 -18.79
C GLY A 184 19.68 -19.83 -18.30
N LYS A 185 19.10 -18.82 -18.96
CA LYS A 185 17.76 -18.28 -18.61
C LYS A 185 16.63 -19.31 -18.73
N ASP A 186 16.81 -20.37 -19.49
CA ASP A 186 15.77 -21.36 -19.77
C ASP A 186 15.31 -22.13 -18.53
N TYR A 187 16.10 -22.12 -17.44
CA TYR A 187 15.67 -22.75 -16.18
C TYR A 187 14.35 -22.17 -15.65
N ILE A 188 14.09 -20.88 -15.92
CA ILE A 188 12.87 -20.19 -15.45
C ILE A 188 11.63 -20.75 -16.16
N ALA A 189 11.66 -20.84 -17.49
CA ALA A 189 10.57 -21.46 -18.26
C ALA A 189 10.34 -22.92 -17.87
N LYS A 190 11.42 -23.67 -17.64
CA LYS A 190 11.33 -25.08 -17.21
C LYS A 190 10.72 -25.20 -15.82
N ALA A 191 11.11 -24.34 -14.86
CA ALA A 191 10.55 -24.32 -13.52
C ALA A 191 9.05 -24.02 -13.55
N LEU A 192 8.62 -22.99 -14.28
CA LEU A 192 7.21 -22.61 -14.43
C LEU A 192 6.38 -23.75 -15.06
N ARG A 193 6.88 -24.39 -16.11
CA ARG A 193 6.20 -25.54 -16.73
C ARG A 193 6.10 -26.74 -15.78
N ALA A 194 7.13 -27.01 -14.99
CA ALA A 194 7.12 -28.09 -14.01
C ALA A 194 6.12 -27.80 -12.87
N ALA A 195 6.09 -26.56 -12.37
CA ALA A 195 5.13 -26.15 -11.34
C ALA A 195 3.68 -26.25 -11.83
N HIS A 196 3.40 -25.77 -13.05
CA HIS A 196 2.07 -25.88 -13.66
C HIS A 196 1.65 -27.35 -13.90
N ALA A 197 2.57 -28.21 -14.28
CA ALA A 197 2.26 -29.63 -14.44
C ALA A 197 1.95 -30.32 -13.10
N ALA A 198 2.59 -29.90 -12.02
CA ALA A 198 2.38 -30.44 -10.68
C ALA A 198 1.09 -29.90 -10.03
N ASP A 199 0.83 -28.59 -10.18
CA ASP A 199 -0.37 -27.92 -9.68
C ASP A 199 -0.90 -26.91 -10.71
N PRO A 200 -1.81 -27.33 -11.60
CA PRO A 200 -2.34 -26.48 -12.67
C PRO A 200 -3.34 -25.40 -12.18
N ASP A 201 -3.81 -25.50 -10.93
CA ASP A 201 -4.79 -24.58 -10.37
C ASP A 201 -4.14 -23.43 -9.58
N ALA A 202 -2.89 -23.59 -9.13
CA ALA A 202 -2.14 -22.55 -8.46
C ALA A 202 -1.64 -21.47 -9.42
N LYS A 203 -1.64 -20.21 -8.97
CA LYS A 203 -1.07 -19.09 -9.70
C LYS A 203 0.45 -19.07 -9.61
N LEU A 204 1.14 -18.85 -10.73
CA LEU A 204 2.59 -18.94 -10.83
C LEU A 204 3.23 -17.56 -10.97
N TYR A 205 4.17 -17.23 -10.10
CA TYR A 205 4.83 -15.92 -10.03
C TYR A 205 6.35 -16.05 -10.17
N ILE A 206 6.95 -14.99 -10.71
CA ILE A 206 8.37 -14.66 -10.53
C ILE A 206 8.42 -13.52 -9.52
N ASN A 207 9.22 -13.67 -8.47
CA ASN A 207 9.29 -12.73 -7.35
C ASN A 207 10.71 -12.13 -7.24
N ASP A 208 10.84 -10.81 -7.06
CA ASP A 208 12.15 -10.17 -6.89
C ASP A 208 12.03 -8.89 -6.04
N TYR A 209 13.14 -8.46 -5.44
CA TYR A 209 13.29 -7.22 -4.68
C TYR A 209 13.93 -6.12 -5.54
N ASN A 210 13.80 -4.85 -5.13
CA ASN A 210 14.29 -3.68 -5.86
C ASN A 210 13.76 -3.59 -7.30
N VAL A 211 12.57 -4.14 -7.53
CA VAL A 211 11.85 -4.08 -8.81
C VAL A 211 10.58 -3.22 -8.72
N GLU A 212 10.38 -2.54 -7.61
CA GLU A 212 9.21 -1.69 -7.34
C GLU A 212 9.18 -0.47 -8.26
N GLY A 213 10.33 0.19 -8.44
CA GLY A 213 10.49 1.31 -9.37
C GLY A 213 11.00 0.87 -10.74
N LYS A 214 10.98 1.78 -11.71
CA LYS A 214 11.61 1.57 -13.02
C LYS A 214 13.12 1.70 -12.89
N GLY A 215 13.85 0.72 -13.45
CA GLY A 215 15.30 0.67 -13.41
C GLY A 215 15.81 -0.59 -14.10
N ALA A 216 17.13 -0.75 -14.20
CA ALA A 216 17.77 -1.84 -14.94
C ALA A 216 17.22 -3.22 -14.55
N LYS A 217 17.06 -3.48 -13.26
CA LYS A 217 16.57 -4.76 -12.75
C LYS A 217 15.10 -4.99 -13.11
N SER A 218 14.23 -4.01 -12.87
CA SER A 218 12.81 -4.14 -13.22
C SER A 218 12.57 -4.15 -14.74
N ASP A 219 13.45 -3.50 -15.52
CA ASP A 219 13.39 -3.55 -16.98
C ASP A 219 13.81 -4.93 -17.52
N ALA A 220 14.82 -5.55 -16.91
CA ALA A 220 15.21 -6.92 -17.22
C ALA A 220 14.11 -7.93 -16.88
N LEU A 221 13.46 -7.77 -15.72
CA LEU A 221 12.30 -8.59 -15.33
C LEU A 221 11.14 -8.40 -16.33
N TYR A 222 10.85 -7.16 -16.73
CA TYR A 222 9.81 -6.87 -17.73
C TYR A 222 10.10 -7.55 -19.08
N ALA A 223 11.34 -7.47 -19.55
CA ALA A 223 11.75 -8.13 -20.79
C ALA A 223 11.62 -9.66 -20.69
N LEU A 224 12.08 -10.25 -19.57
CA LEU A 224 11.96 -11.69 -19.33
C LEU A 224 10.49 -12.16 -19.36
N VAL A 225 9.60 -11.50 -18.61
CA VAL A 225 8.20 -11.93 -18.55
C VAL A 225 7.49 -11.75 -19.89
N SER A 226 7.85 -10.72 -20.67
CA SER A 226 7.34 -10.55 -22.05
C SER A 226 7.78 -11.72 -22.94
N ASP A 227 9.07 -12.09 -22.91
CA ASP A 227 9.58 -13.26 -23.65
C ASP A 227 8.83 -14.54 -23.26
N LEU A 228 8.65 -14.79 -21.94
CA LEU A 228 7.97 -15.98 -21.42
C LEU A 228 6.50 -16.06 -21.88
N LEU A 229 5.80 -14.94 -21.89
CA LEU A 229 4.42 -14.87 -22.38
C LEU A 229 4.34 -15.15 -23.87
N ASP A 230 5.25 -14.58 -24.68
CA ASP A 230 5.33 -14.82 -26.12
C ASP A 230 5.64 -16.30 -26.45
N GLU A 231 6.41 -16.97 -25.58
CA GLU A 231 6.71 -18.41 -25.67
C GLU A 231 5.57 -19.32 -25.15
N GLY A 232 4.48 -18.74 -24.64
CA GLY A 232 3.37 -19.48 -24.04
C GLY A 232 3.76 -20.25 -22.77
N VAL A 233 4.68 -19.71 -21.98
CA VAL A 233 5.04 -20.25 -20.66
C VAL A 233 3.94 -19.91 -19.67
N PRO A 234 3.48 -20.86 -18.83
CA PRO A 234 2.47 -20.58 -17.81
C PRO A 234 3.05 -19.65 -16.74
N LEU A 235 2.67 -18.37 -16.82
CA LEU A 235 3.04 -17.32 -15.87
C LEU A 235 1.80 -16.47 -15.62
N ASP A 236 1.40 -16.36 -14.36
CA ASP A 236 0.21 -15.61 -13.96
C ASP A 236 0.55 -14.22 -13.42
N GLY A 237 1.73 -14.02 -12.82
CA GLY A 237 2.03 -12.75 -12.19
C GLY A 237 3.49 -12.49 -11.84
N VAL A 238 3.71 -11.29 -11.33
CA VAL A 238 4.99 -10.80 -10.81
C VAL A 238 4.80 -10.38 -9.35
N GLY A 239 5.70 -10.87 -8.48
CA GLY A 239 5.83 -10.42 -7.11
C GLY A 239 6.90 -9.33 -6.99
N MET A 240 6.56 -8.26 -6.27
CA MET A 240 7.47 -7.20 -5.86
C MET A 240 7.63 -7.30 -4.35
N GLN A 241 8.84 -7.65 -3.89
CA GLN A 241 9.07 -7.91 -2.46
C GLN A 241 8.81 -6.68 -1.59
N ALA A 242 9.22 -5.51 -2.05
CA ALA A 242 9.04 -4.23 -1.36
C ALA A 242 9.72 -4.18 0.03
N HIS A 243 10.94 -4.71 0.14
CA HIS A 243 11.81 -4.49 1.29
C HIS A 243 12.37 -3.07 1.26
N LEU A 244 11.58 -2.10 1.74
CA LEU A 244 11.90 -0.69 1.67
C LEU A 244 12.75 -0.22 2.86
N ALA A 245 13.40 0.93 2.69
CA ALA A 245 14.14 1.59 3.75
C ALA A 245 13.97 3.10 3.63
N ILE A 246 13.62 3.78 4.73
CA ILE A 246 13.33 5.22 4.69
C ILE A 246 14.52 6.07 4.25
N GLN A 247 15.75 5.59 4.48
CA GLN A 247 16.98 6.32 4.12
C GLN A 247 17.30 6.30 2.62
N TYR A 248 16.65 5.44 1.82
CA TYR A 248 16.90 5.37 0.37
C TYR A 248 15.81 6.03 -0.48
N GLY A 249 14.75 6.55 0.16
CA GLY A 249 13.60 7.14 -0.50
C GLY A 249 12.57 6.11 -0.96
N PHE A 250 11.36 6.58 -1.24
CA PHE A 250 10.27 5.75 -1.75
C PHE A 250 10.43 5.56 -3.28
N PRO A 251 10.16 4.38 -3.83
CA PRO A 251 10.19 4.16 -5.28
C PRO A 251 8.95 4.78 -5.97
N TYR A 252 8.95 6.10 -6.13
CA TYR A 252 7.79 6.88 -6.62
C TYR A 252 7.21 6.44 -7.97
N GLN A 253 7.92 5.62 -8.72
CA GLN A 253 7.41 5.04 -9.97
C GLN A 253 6.71 3.68 -9.76
N MET A 254 6.50 3.25 -8.50
CA MET A 254 5.95 1.94 -8.17
C MET A 254 4.62 1.68 -8.88
N GLN A 255 3.65 2.57 -8.76
CA GLN A 255 2.36 2.45 -9.45
C GLN A 255 2.53 2.30 -10.97
N ALA A 256 3.32 3.17 -11.60
CA ALA A 256 3.54 3.13 -13.04
C ALA A 256 4.32 1.87 -13.48
N ASN A 257 5.16 1.33 -12.60
CA ASN A 257 5.88 0.10 -12.85
C ASN A 257 4.99 -1.14 -12.70
N MET A 258 4.15 -1.18 -11.65
CA MET A 258 3.10 -2.20 -11.48
C MET A 258 2.17 -2.22 -12.70
N GLN A 259 1.73 -1.03 -13.16
CA GLN A 259 0.81 -0.91 -14.29
C GLN A 259 1.39 -1.51 -15.57
N ARG A 260 2.68 -1.33 -15.88
CA ARG A 260 3.26 -1.93 -17.10
C ARG A 260 3.25 -3.46 -17.10
N PHE A 261 3.44 -4.11 -15.95
CA PHE A 261 3.29 -5.56 -15.83
C PHE A 261 1.81 -5.98 -15.95
N ALA A 262 0.92 -5.21 -15.34
CA ALA A 262 -0.52 -5.41 -15.46
C ALA A 262 -1.02 -5.27 -16.92
N ASP A 263 -0.43 -4.38 -17.71
CA ASP A 263 -0.74 -4.19 -19.13
C ASP A 263 -0.35 -5.39 -19.99
N LEU A 264 0.60 -6.22 -19.55
CA LEU A 264 0.91 -7.53 -20.16
C LEU A 264 -0.14 -8.60 -19.84
N GLY A 265 -1.13 -8.30 -19.02
CA GLY A 265 -2.15 -9.26 -18.57
C GLY A 265 -1.73 -10.05 -17.32
N LEU A 266 -0.61 -9.73 -16.70
CA LEU A 266 -0.13 -10.35 -15.47
C LEU A 266 -0.79 -9.76 -14.23
N ASP A 267 -0.97 -10.57 -13.20
CA ASP A 267 -1.24 -10.10 -11.86
C ASP A 267 0.04 -9.52 -11.24
N VAL A 268 -0.10 -8.52 -10.39
CA VAL A 268 1.00 -7.95 -9.60
C VAL A 268 0.65 -8.13 -8.12
N ALA A 269 1.63 -8.51 -7.32
CA ALA A 269 1.47 -8.62 -5.87
C ALA A 269 2.64 -7.92 -5.16
N VAL A 270 2.35 -7.24 -4.05
CA VAL A 270 3.38 -6.88 -3.07
C VAL A 270 3.53 -8.06 -2.13
N THR A 271 4.72 -8.63 -2.04
CA THR A 271 4.87 -9.99 -1.49
C THR A 271 5.58 -10.06 -0.14
N GLU A 272 6.39 -9.04 0.21
CA GLU A 272 7.29 -9.11 1.37
C GLU A 272 7.49 -7.73 2.03
N LEU A 273 6.44 -6.90 2.07
CA LEU A 273 6.54 -5.51 2.51
C LEU A 273 7.08 -5.40 3.93
N ASP A 274 8.18 -4.72 4.05
CA ASP A 274 8.67 -4.08 5.27
C ASP A 274 9.30 -2.72 4.94
N VAL A 275 9.38 -1.82 5.94
CA VAL A 275 9.95 -0.49 5.78
C VAL A 275 10.90 -0.20 6.93
N ARG A 276 12.16 -0.59 6.77
CA ARG A 276 13.19 -0.47 7.81
C ARG A 276 13.72 0.94 7.96
N MET A 277 14.28 1.21 9.12
CA MET A 277 14.92 2.48 9.46
C MET A 277 16.17 2.27 10.31
N GLN A 278 17.07 3.25 10.29
CA GLN A 278 18.19 3.32 11.23
C GLN A 278 17.66 3.53 12.66
N LEU A 279 18.08 2.68 13.59
CA LEU A 279 17.72 2.78 15.01
C LEU A 279 18.57 3.86 15.74
N PRO A 280 18.07 4.49 16.81
CA PRO A 280 16.73 4.28 17.38
C PRO A 280 15.63 4.89 16.51
N ALA A 281 14.44 4.28 16.57
CA ALA A 281 13.24 4.87 15.98
C ALA A 281 12.87 6.17 16.70
N ASP A 282 12.35 7.14 15.97
CA ASP A 282 11.81 8.40 16.48
C ASP A 282 10.53 8.77 15.73
N ALA A 283 9.83 9.79 16.22
CA ALA A 283 8.54 10.19 15.65
C ALA A 283 8.62 10.55 14.15
N THR A 284 9.70 11.19 13.70
CA THR A 284 9.89 11.56 12.29
C THR A 284 10.09 10.34 11.41
N LYS A 285 10.90 9.39 11.87
CA LYS A 285 11.14 8.13 11.12
C LYS A 285 9.88 7.28 11.06
N LEU A 286 9.12 7.19 12.15
CA LEU A 286 7.83 6.47 12.19
C LEU A 286 6.79 7.12 11.28
N ALA A 287 6.73 8.45 11.20
CA ALA A 287 5.86 9.15 10.27
C ALA A 287 6.24 8.90 8.81
N THR A 288 7.56 8.89 8.49
CA THR A 288 8.06 8.53 7.15
C THR A 288 7.71 7.08 6.80
N GLN A 289 7.88 6.15 7.73
CA GLN A 289 7.49 4.75 7.58
C GLN A 289 6.00 4.62 7.26
N SER A 290 5.15 5.29 8.03
CA SER A 290 3.69 5.31 7.84
C SER A 290 3.32 5.80 6.44
N SER A 291 3.95 6.87 5.97
CA SER A 291 3.76 7.40 4.62
C SER A 291 4.16 6.38 3.54
N TYR A 292 5.24 5.61 3.74
CA TYR A 292 5.67 4.59 2.76
C TYR A 292 4.68 3.42 2.69
N TYR A 293 4.20 2.93 3.83
CA TYR A 293 3.18 1.90 3.88
C TYR A 293 1.90 2.34 3.17
N ALA A 294 1.40 3.55 3.45
CA ALA A 294 0.23 4.10 2.78
C ALA A 294 0.43 4.21 1.26
N GLN A 295 1.58 4.73 0.80
CA GLN A 295 1.89 4.86 -0.62
C GLN A 295 1.97 3.50 -1.35
N VAL A 296 2.42 2.44 -0.68
CA VAL A 296 2.39 1.07 -1.24
C VAL A 296 0.95 0.60 -1.43
N VAL A 297 0.09 0.82 -0.42
CA VAL A 297 -1.35 0.49 -0.50
C VAL A 297 -1.99 1.26 -1.64
N ASP A 298 -1.80 2.58 -1.71
CA ASP A 298 -2.35 3.45 -2.77
C ASP A 298 -1.91 2.98 -4.16
N ALA A 299 -0.62 2.64 -4.33
CA ALA A 299 -0.09 2.14 -5.59
C ALA A 299 -0.75 0.81 -6.01
N CYS A 300 -0.97 -0.10 -5.07
CA CYS A 300 -1.64 -1.37 -5.32
C CYS A 300 -3.13 -1.16 -5.68
N LEU A 301 -3.85 -0.32 -4.93
CA LEU A 301 -5.26 -0.04 -5.19
C LEU A 301 -5.48 0.64 -6.54
N ALA A 302 -4.57 1.52 -6.96
CA ALA A 302 -4.63 2.21 -8.24
C ALA A 302 -4.43 1.28 -9.45
N VAL A 303 -3.82 0.10 -9.26
CA VAL A 303 -3.58 -0.88 -10.34
C VAL A 303 -4.57 -2.02 -10.23
N ARG A 304 -5.50 -2.11 -11.19
CA ARG A 304 -6.61 -3.09 -11.18
C ARG A 304 -6.15 -4.54 -11.02
N ARG A 305 -4.98 -4.90 -11.55
CA ARG A 305 -4.40 -6.26 -11.46
C ARG A 305 -3.42 -6.42 -10.29
N CYS A 306 -3.28 -5.44 -9.40
CA CYS A 306 -2.65 -5.69 -8.11
C CYS A 306 -3.64 -6.52 -7.28
N VAL A 307 -3.24 -7.73 -6.89
CA VAL A 307 -4.12 -8.70 -6.22
C VAL A 307 -4.07 -8.60 -4.70
N GLY A 308 -3.02 -7.99 -4.14
CA GLY A 308 -2.90 -7.81 -2.69
C GLY A 308 -1.50 -7.50 -2.22
N ILE A 309 -1.38 -7.40 -0.91
CA ILE A 309 -0.17 -7.01 -0.18
C ILE A 309 0.09 -8.05 0.92
N THR A 310 1.33 -8.51 1.05
CA THR A 310 1.81 -9.33 2.15
C THR A 310 2.94 -8.58 2.86
N VAL A 311 2.86 -8.41 4.17
CA VAL A 311 3.97 -7.90 4.99
C VAL A 311 4.92 -9.04 5.37
N TRP A 312 6.25 -8.77 5.39
CA TRP A 312 7.24 -9.80 5.73
C TRP A 312 7.43 -9.88 7.24
N ASP A 313 6.59 -10.71 7.87
CA ASP A 313 6.15 -10.64 9.24
C ASP A 313 5.34 -9.35 9.51
N TYR A 314 4.50 -9.35 10.52
CA TYR A 314 3.70 -8.18 10.87
C TYR A 314 4.23 -7.41 12.09
N THR A 315 5.16 -8.00 12.85
CA THR A 315 5.70 -7.42 14.10
C THR A 315 7.21 -7.31 14.09
N ASP A 316 7.74 -6.27 14.70
CA ASP A 316 9.17 -6.06 14.88
C ASP A 316 9.83 -7.18 15.67
N LYS A 317 9.06 -7.88 16.55
CA LYS A 317 9.52 -8.97 17.42
C LYS A 317 10.19 -10.13 16.67
N TYR A 318 9.68 -10.46 15.50
CA TYR A 318 10.16 -11.57 14.68
C TYR A 318 10.78 -11.13 13.36
N SER A 319 10.97 -9.82 13.19
CA SER A 319 11.55 -9.24 11.97
C SER A 319 12.96 -9.76 11.69
N TRP A 320 13.19 -10.12 10.43
CA TRP A 320 14.51 -10.53 9.93
C TRP A 320 15.51 -9.38 9.84
N VAL A 321 15.01 -8.14 9.80
CA VAL A 321 15.81 -6.94 9.53
C VAL A 321 16.99 -6.77 10.49
N PRO A 322 16.84 -6.85 11.83
CA PRO A 322 17.98 -6.62 12.72
C PRO A 322 19.12 -7.62 12.56
N SER A 323 18.81 -8.85 12.13
CA SER A 323 19.82 -9.89 11.91
C SER A 323 20.59 -9.70 10.59
N THR A 324 19.97 -9.08 9.61
CA THR A 324 20.53 -8.89 8.26
C THR A 324 21.15 -7.50 8.08
N PHE A 325 20.57 -6.47 8.70
CA PHE A 325 21.02 -5.08 8.64
C PHE A 325 21.35 -4.55 10.02
N PRO A 326 22.57 -4.77 10.54
CA PRO A 326 22.95 -4.34 11.89
C PRO A 326 22.73 -2.83 12.09
N GLY A 327 21.97 -2.46 13.14
CA GLY A 327 21.63 -1.07 13.44
C GLY A 327 20.35 -0.57 12.78
N GLU A 328 19.70 -1.38 11.96
CA GLU A 328 18.36 -1.12 11.39
C GLU A 328 17.29 -2.01 12.04
N GLY A 329 16.03 -1.58 11.97
CA GLY A 329 14.91 -2.33 12.55
C GLY A 329 13.62 -1.51 12.52
N ALA A 330 12.73 -1.82 13.45
CA ALA A 330 11.40 -1.21 13.58
C ALA A 330 10.65 -1.19 12.24
N ALA A 331 10.71 -2.30 11.48
CA ALA A 331 10.33 -2.34 10.08
C ALA A 331 8.85 -2.62 9.82
N ASN A 332 8.14 -3.24 10.79
CA ASN A 332 6.83 -3.82 10.60
C ASN A 332 5.68 -2.96 11.15
N LEU A 333 4.42 -3.43 11.01
CA LEU A 333 3.21 -2.69 11.40
C LEU A 333 2.99 -2.63 12.91
N TYR A 334 3.46 -3.66 13.64
CA TYR A 334 3.36 -3.78 15.09
C TYR A 334 4.75 -3.79 15.72
N ASP A 335 4.86 -3.31 16.95
CA ASP A 335 6.08 -3.34 17.73
C ASP A 335 6.38 -4.72 18.34
N ASP A 336 7.46 -4.83 19.12
CA ASP A 336 7.86 -6.07 19.81
C ASP A 336 6.82 -6.58 20.82
N ASN A 337 5.90 -5.73 21.26
CA ASN A 337 4.83 -6.05 22.21
C ASN A 337 3.49 -6.33 21.52
N LEU A 338 3.48 -6.42 20.19
CA LEU A 338 2.29 -6.55 19.34
C LEU A 338 1.34 -5.34 19.44
N ALA A 339 1.84 -4.17 19.84
CA ALA A 339 1.08 -2.92 19.78
C ALA A 339 1.17 -2.31 18.38
N PRO A 340 0.05 -1.79 17.83
CA PRO A 340 0.06 -1.20 16.50
C PRO A 340 0.92 0.07 16.47
N LYS A 341 1.74 0.20 15.43
CA LYS A 341 2.54 1.40 15.15
C LYS A 341 1.75 2.38 14.28
N PRO A 342 2.19 3.63 14.12
CA PRO A 342 1.53 4.59 13.22
C PRO A 342 1.35 4.06 11.79
N ALA A 343 2.23 3.19 11.31
CA ALA A 343 2.12 2.54 10.01
C ALA A 343 0.86 1.66 9.87
N TYR A 344 0.41 1.00 10.96
CA TYR A 344 -0.81 0.21 10.95
C TYR A 344 -2.05 1.08 10.68
N ALA A 345 -2.18 2.21 11.40
CA ALA A 345 -3.28 3.14 11.16
C ALA A 345 -3.24 3.74 9.74
N ALA A 346 -2.05 4.05 9.22
CA ALA A 346 -1.89 4.56 7.86
C ALA A 346 -2.33 3.54 6.79
N VAL A 347 -2.06 2.25 7.00
CA VAL A 347 -2.55 1.16 6.12
C VAL A 347 -4.07 1.05 6.18
N ARG A 348 -4.68 1.09 7.37
CA ARG A 348 -6.14 1.04 7.53
C ARG A 348 -6.82 2.18 6.78
N THR A 349 -6.35 3.41 7.00
CA THR A 349 -6.87 4.61 6.31
C THR A 349 -6.72 4.49 4.79
N ALA A 350 -5.57 4.05 4.28
CA ALA A 350 -5.34 3.86 2.85
C ALA A 350 -6.23 2.75 2.25
N LEU A 351 -6.60 1.74 3.03
CA LEU A 351 -7.57 0.70 2.63
C LEU A 351 -9.03 1.17 2.70
N GLY A 352 -9.29 2.41 3.14
CA GLY A 352 -10.63 3.01 3.13
C GLY A 352 -11.40 2.85 4.44
N GLU A 353 -10.71 2.57 5.56
CA GLU A 353 -11.34 2.72 6.87
C GLU A 353 -11.70 4.19 7.06
N GLU A 354 -12.99 4.46 7.19
CA GLU A 354 -13.43 5.73 7.73
C GLU A 354 -13.03 5.74 9.21
N GLU A 355 -12.23 6.70 9.64
CA GLU A 355 -11.95 6.86 11.07
C GLU A 355 -13.29 6.88 11.80
N ASP A 356 -13.51 5.89 12.68
CA ASP A 356 -14.73 5.80 13.48
C ASP A 356 -14.86 7.09 14.27
N GLY A 357 -15.63 8.01 13.69
CA GLY A 357 -15.93 9.30 14.27
C GLY A 357 -16.79 9.14 15.52
N GLY A 358 -16.16 8.75 16.59
CA GLY A 358 -16.59 9.13 17.93
C GLY A 358 -16.38 10.63 18.11
N GLY A 359 -16.92 11.44 17.20
CA GLY A 359 -16.84 12.89 17.24
C GLY A 359 -17.11 13.48 15.88
N ASP A 360 -18.34 13.93 15.70
CA ASP A 360 -18.79 15.02 14.86
C ASP A 360 -18.11 15.13 13.46
N GLY A 361 -18.86 14.90 12.37
CA GLY A 361 -18.42 15.03 10.97
C GLY A 361 -17.86 16.41 10.65
N GLY A 362 -16.64 16.66 11.08
CA GLY A 362 -15.88 17.85 10.76
C GLY A 362 -14.66 17.44 9.95
N GLY A 363 -14.53 17.95 8.73
CA GLY A 363 -13.24 18.06 8.05
C GLY A 363 -12.20 18.64 9.01
N PRO A 364 -10.89 18.62 8.67
CA PRO A 364 -9.85 19.05 9.59
C PRO A 364 -10.24 20.39 10.20
N THR A 365 -10.23 20.44 11.52
CA THR A 365 -10.57 21.66 12.28
C THR A 365 -9.73 22.81 11.73
N PRO A 366 -10.29 24.00 11.46
CA PRO A 366 -9.51 25.15 11.02
C PRO A 366 -8.25 25.32 11.90
N GLY A 367 -7.06 25.39 11.26
CA GLY A 367 -5.77 25.48 11.93
C GLY A 367 -5.02 24.17 12.12
N THR A 368 -5.54 23.02 11.69
CA THR A 368 -4.80 21.75 11.73
C THR A 368 -3.89 21.52 10.51
N LEU A 369 -4.15 22.19 9.38
CA LEU A 369 -3.24 22.28 8.24
C LEU A 369 -2.62 23.67 8.19
N LYS A 370 -1.38 23.74 7.72
CA LYS A 370 -0.73 25.00 7.37
C LYS A 370 0.14 24.84 6.14
N VAL A 371 0.35 25.92 5.42
CA VAL A 371 1.31 25.94 4.32
C VAL A 371 2.52 26.76 4.71
N GLN A 372 3.70 26.24 4.39
CA GLN A 372 4.96 26.97 4.47
C GLN A 372 5.43 27.32 3.07
N TYR A 373 6.03 28.47 2.94
CA TYR A 373 6.53 29.03 1.69
C TYR A 373 7.99 29.43 1.80
N ARG A 374 8.71 29.28 0.70
CA ARG A 374 9.98 29.97 0.43
C ARG A 374 10.00 30.47 -1.01
N ALA A 375 10.70 31.54 -1.28
CA ALA A 375 11.01 31.96 -2.63
C ALA A 375 12.11 31.05 -3.22
N ASN A 376 11.82 30.38 -4.34
CA ASN A 376 12.83 29.65 -5.11
C ASN A 376 13.52 30.57 -6.12
N ASP A 377 12.97 31.78 -6.33
CA ASP A 377 13.53 32.88 -7.11
C ASP A 377 13.29 34.19 -6.38
N ASN A 378 14.22 35.13 -6.46
CA ASN A 378 14.10 36.46 -5.89
C ASN A 378 14.04 37.58 -6.97
N ALA A 379 13.86 37.20 -8.23
CA ALA A 379 13.78 38.13 -9.34
C ALA A 379 12.32 38.54 -9.59
N ALA A 380 11.78 39.42 -8.76
CA ALA A 380 10.37 39.81 -8.78
C ALA A 380 9.86 40.40 -10.12
N GLY A 381 10.71 40.66 -11.11
CA GLY A 381 10.35 41.28 -12.37
C GLY A 381 10.68 40.42 -13.58
N ASP A 382 10.71 39.09 -13.47
CA ASP A 382 11.03 38.20 -14.59
C ASP A 382 9.78 37.51 -15.16
N ASN A 383 9.96 36.51 -16.00
CA ASN A 383 8.87 35.84 -16.73
C ASN A 383 8.36 34.56 -16.05
N GLN A 384 8.76 34.29 -14.82
CA GLN A 384 8.37 33.08 -14.08
C GLN A 384 8.15 33.36 -12.59
N ILE A 385 7.04 32.91 -12.03
CA ILE A 385 6.83 32.85 -10.60
C ILE A 385 7.20 31.43 -10.13
N LYS A 386 8.08 31.32 -9.10
CA LYS A 386 8.62 30.03 -8.62
C LYS A 386 8.40 29.79 -7.13
N PRO A 387 7.18 29.52 -6.69
CA PRO A 387 6.92 29.26 -5.29
C PRO A 387 7.44 27.89 -4.86
N GLY A 388 8.19 27.82 -3.76
CA GLY A 388 8.44 26.63 -3.01
C GLY A 388 7.36 26.48 -1.94
N LEU A 389 6.54 25.46 -2.02
CA LEU A 389 5.45 25.21 -1.08
C LEU A 389 5.70 23.94 -0.28
N GLN A 390 5.18 23.90 0.94
CA GLN A 390 5.19 22.72 1.80
C GLN A 390 3.91 22.73 2.65
N LEU A 391 3.07 21.71 2.46
CA LEU A 391 1.90 21.51 3.32
C LEU A 391 2.32 20.77 4.59
N VAL A 392 1.86 21.20 5.74
CA VAL A 392 2.15 20.60 7.04
C VAL A 392 0.84 20.29 7.76
N ASN A 393 0.67 19.06 8.18
CA ASN A 393 -0.42 18.65 9.04
C ASN A 393 0.02 18.82 10.50
N THR A 394 -0.53 19.81 11.19
CA THR A 394 -0.27 20.08 12.62
C THR A 394 -1.30 19.42 13.53
N GLY A 395 -2.29 18.74 12.95
CA GLY A 395 -3.33 18.03 13.67
C GLY A 395 -2.87 16.68 14.21
N THR A 396 -3.79 15.99 14.85
CA THR A 396 -3.58 14.66 15.44
C THR A 396 -4.12 13.52 14.58
N ALA A 397 -4.83 13.84 13.50
CA ALA A 397 -5.39 12.90 12.52
C ALA A 397 -4.70 13.04 11.16
N SER A 398 -4.74 11.99 10.35
CA SER A 398 -4.29 12.02 8.95
C SER A 398 -5.28 12.84 8.10
N VAL A 399 -4.79 13.47 7.04
CA VAL A 399 -5.63 14.24 6.09
C VAL A 399 -5.50 13.63 4.70
N SER A 400 -6.62 13.34 4.06
CA SER A 400 -6.68 12.88 2.67
C SER A 400 -6.21 14.01 1.75
N LEU A 401 -5.11 13.81 1.03
CA LEU A 401 -4.57 14.83 0.12
C LEU A 401 -5.50 15.17 -1.05
N PRO A 402 -6.25 14.24 -1.67
CA PRO A 402 -7.23 14.58 -2.70
C PRO A 402 -8.31 15.59 -2.27
N ALA A 403 -8.61 15.68 -0.97
CA ALA A 403 -9.51 16.68 -0.42
C ALA A 403 -8.88 18.08 -0.29
N VAL A 404 -7.53 18.18 -0.38
CA VAL A 404 -6.80 19.41 -0.10
C VAL A 404 -6.51 20.20 -1.35
N THR A 405 -6.72 21.51 -1.26
CA THR A 405 -6.34 22.48 -2.30
C THR A 405 -5.54 23.61 -1.66
N ILE A 406 -4.43 24.00 -2.30
CA ILE A 406 -3.61 25.15 -1.91
C ILE A 406 -3.75 26.22 -2.99
N ARG A 407 -3.88 27.51 -2.61
CA ARG A 407 -3.91 28.61 -3.56
C ARG A 407 -2.83 29.63 -3.25
N TYR A 408 -1.92 29.81 -4.20
CA TYR A 408 -0.93 30.90 -4.23
C TYR A 408 -1.49 32.04 -5.09
N TRP A 409 -1.82 33.17 -4.48
CA TRP A 409 -2.50 34.32 -5.10
C TRP A 409 -1.50 35.32 -5.70
N PHE A 410 -1.75 35.71 -6.93
CA PHE A 410 -0.88 36.62 -7.67
C PHE A 410 -1.68 37.49 -8.66
N SER A 411 -1.00 38.54 -9.19
CA SER A 411 -1.51 39.41 -10.24
C SER A 411 -1.12 38.88 -11.62
N GLY A 412 -2.07 38.84 -12.55
CA GLY A 412 -1.77 38.51 -13.94
C GLY A 412 -1.02 39.59 -14.70
N ASP A 413 -0.95 40.79 -14.18
CA ASP A 413 -0.34 42.00 -14.79
C ASP A 413 -0.84 42.25 -16.22
N ASN A 414 -0.03 42.96 -17.00
CA ASN A 414 -0.25 43.13 -18.43
C ASN A 414 0.36 41.97 -19.22
N GLY A 415 -0.23 41.61 -20.34
CA GLY A 415 0.27 40.54 -21.22
C GLY A 415 -0.75 39.45 -21.50
N ALA A 416 -0.29 38.22 -21.77
CA ALA A 416 -1.18 37.11 -22.09
C ALA A 416 -2.05 36.72 -20.90
N SER A 417 -3.29 36.35 -21.19
CA SER A 417 -4.25 35.88 -20.20
C SER A 417 -4.24 34.35 -19.99
N THR A 418 -3.34 33.65 -20.68
CA THR A 418 -3.16 32.20 -20.60
C THR A 418 -1.80 31.87 -19.98
N TYR A 419 -1.77 30.79 -19.20
CA TYR A 419 -0.64 30.43 -18.36
C TYR A 419 -0.29 28.97 -18.51
N GLY A 420 1.02 28.66 -18.43
CA GLY A 420 1.53 27.33 -18.17
C GLY A 420 1.94 27.21 -16.70
N SER A 421 1.82 26.02 -16.14
CA SER A 421 2.33 25.71 -14.80
C SER A 421 2.99 24.34 -14.79
N TRP A 422 3.99 24.16 -13.93
CA TRP A 422 4.78 22.93 -13.83
C TRP A 422 5.12 22.66 -12.37
N CYS A 423 5.24 21.38 -12.03
CA CYS A 423 5.96 20.91 -10.87
C CYS A 423 7.35 20.47 -11.34
N ASP A 424 8.39 21.14 -10.86
CA ASP A 424 9.78 20.86 -11.27
C ASP A 424 10.39 19.76 -10.39
N TRP A 425 9.98 19.70 -9.09
CA TRP A 425 10.42 18.67 -8.17
C TRP A 425 9.51 18.60 -6.94
N SER A 426 9.28 17.38 -6.42
CA SER A 426 8.66 17.14 -5.11
C SER A 426 8.98 15.75 -4.59
N PRO A 427 9.19 15.54 -3.28
CA PRO A 427 9.39 14.22 -2.70
C PRO A 427 8.13 13.33 -2.77
N ILE A 428 6.93 13.91 -2.88
CA ILE A 428 5.67 13.17 -3.05
C ILE A 428 5.33 12.90 -4.53
N ASN A 429 6.26 13.15 -5.45
CA ASN A 429 6.16 13.02 -6.89
C ASN A 429 5.25 14.06 -7.57
N CYS A 430 5.82 14.78 -8.54
CA CYS A 430 5.10 15.76 -9.35
C CYS A 430 3.89 15.17 -10.11
N SER A 431 3.88 13.87 -10.42
CA SER A 431 2.75 13.23 -11.10
C SER A 431 1.51 13.09 -10.22
N THR A 432 1.66 13.17 -8.89
CA THR A 432 0.55 13.17 -7.95
C THR A 432 0.06 14.58 -7.60
N ILE A 433 0.78 15.61 -8.03
CA ILE A 433 0.43 17.01 -7.80
C ILE A 433 -0.32 17.54 -9.01
N THR A 434 -1.53 17.99 -8.83
CA THR A 434 -2.29 18.72 -9.85
C THR A 434 -2.02 20.21 -9.68
N HIS A 435 -1.88 20.93 -10.79
CA HIS A 435 -1.63 22.37 -10.74
C HIS A 435 -2.22 23.06 -11.95
N ARG A 436 -2.82 24.23 -11.74
CA ARG A 436 -3.37 25.09 -12.81
C ARG A 436 -3.48 26.53 -12.34
N VAL A 437 -3.44 27.47 -13.26
CA VAL A 437 -3.75 28.87 -12.97
C VAL A 437 -5.24 29.13 -13.18
N VAL A 438 -5.86 29.76 -12.19
CA VAL A 438 -7.30 30.03 -12.16
C VAL A 438 -7.52 31.53 -11.95
N ALA A 439 -8.46 32.12 -12.69
CA ALA A 439 -8.88 33.50 -12.45
C ALA A 439 -9.73 33.59 -11.16
N ALA A 440 -9.45 34.56 -10.31
CA ALA A 440 -10.23 34.76 -9.10
C ALA A 440 -11.67 35.19 -9.44
N SER A 441 -12.66 34.59 -8.77
CA SER A 441 -14.07 34.97 -8.93
C SER A 441 -14.38 36.38 -8.43
N SER A 442 -13.58 36.88 -7.49
CA SER A 442 -13.64 38.24 -6.93
C SER A 442 -12.25 38.85 -6.94
N PRO A 443 -11.75 39.36 -8.10
CA PRO A 443 -10.39 39.88 -8.22
C PRO A 443 -10.10 41.02 -7.24
N LYS A 444 -8.90 40.98 -6.64
CA LYS A 444 -8.35 42.00 -5.75
C LYS A 444 -7.02 42.52 -6.29
N ALA A 445 -6.58 43.65 -5.78
CA ALA A 445 -5.26 44.17 -6.10
C ALA A 445 -4.19 43.15 -5.65
N GLY A 446 -3.26 42.81 -6.55
CA GLY A 446 -2.24 41.78 -6.34
C GLY A 446 -2.76 40.33 -6.28
N ALA A 447 -4.05 40.07 -6.60
CA ALA A 447 -4.68 38.77 -6.48
C ALA A 447 -5.88 38.61 -7.41
N ASP A 448 -5.70 38.85 -8.70
CA ASP A 448 -6.73 38.59 -9.69
C ASP A 448 -6.72 37.13 -10.18
N ARG A 449 -5.72 36.35 -9.77
CA ARG A 449 -5.51 34.93 -10.08
C ARG A 449 -4.87 34.19 -8.93
N TYR A 450 -4.88 32.86 -9.06
CA TYR A 450 -4.10 31.99 -8.18
C TYR A 450 -3.57 30.76 -8.91
N LEU A 451 -2.42 30.29 -8.50
CA LEU A 451 -1.97 28.93 -8.80
C LEU A 451 -2.71 28.00 -7.83
N GLU A 452 -3.61 27.18 -8.37
CA GLU A 452 -4.29 26.14 -7.62
C GLU A 452 -3.44 24.86 -7.67
N VAL A 453 -3.12 24.33 -6.51
CA VAL A 453 -2.34 23.12 -6.32
C VAL A 453 -3.19 22.13 -5.55
N GLY A 454 -3.42 20.97 -6.14
CA GLY A 454 -4.15 19.86 -5.52
C GLY A 454 -3.34 18.57 -5.62
N PHE A 455 -3.95 17.48 -5.21
CA PHE A 455 -3.30 16.18 -5.17
C PHE A 455 -4.24 15.12 -5.75
N ALA A 456 -3.70 14.25 -6.60
CA ALA A 456 -4.47 13.18 -7.24
C ALA A 456 -4.69 11.98 -6.30
N SER A 457 -3.80 11.79 -5.31
CA SER A 457 -3.81 10.67 -4.37
C SER A 457 -2.96 10.98 -3.16
N GLY A 458 -3.03 10.11 -2.13
CA GLY A 458 -2.18 10.14 -0.95
C GLY A 458 -2.85 10.71 0.28
N SER A 459 -2.20 10.54 1.43
CA SER A 459 -2.60 11.09 2.72
C SER A 459 -1.43 11.75 3.44
N LEU A 460 -1.71 12.73 4.28
CA LEU A 460 -0.72 13.44 5.09
C LEU A 460 -0.95 13.10 6.56
N ALA A 461 -0.10 12.24 7.11
CA ALA A 461 -0.21 11.78 8.49
C ALA A 461 -0.12 12.95 9.49
N ALA A 462 -0.63 12.73 10.70
CA ALA A 462 -0.52 13.65 11.82
C ALA A 462 0.94 14.08 12.06
N GLY A 463 1.20 15.37 12.15
CA GLY A 463 2.54 15.93 12.34
C GLY A 463 3.46 15.88 11.13
N ALA A 464 3.01 15.29 10.00
CA ALA A 464 3.82 15.15 8.80
C ALA A 464 3.76 16.37 7.87
N SER A 465 4.66 16.40 6.88
CA SER A 465 4.73 17.39 5.82
C SER A 465 4.85 16.69 4.46
N THR A 466 4.30 17.32 3.41
CA THR A 466 4.53 16.89 2.02
C THR A 466 6.00 17.00 1.60
N GLY A 467 6.85 17.67 2.41
CA GLY A 467 8.14 18.15 1.94
C GLY A 467 7.98 19.26 0.90
N GLU A 468 9.08 19.63 0.31
CA GLU A 468 9.15 20.70 -0.69
C GLU A 468 8.40 20.35 -1.98
N MET A 469 7.57 21.25 -2.46
CA MET A 469 7.00 21.23 -3.80
C MET A 469 7.58 22.41 -4.56
N GLN A 470 8.50 22.17 -5.50
CA GLN A 470 9.07 23.19 -6.38
C GLN A 470 8.14 23.40 -7.57
N LEU A 471 7.40 24.47 -7.53
CA LEU A 471 6.42 24.81 -8.56
C LEU A 471 6.90 25.99 -9.38
N ARG A 472 6.39 26.10 -10.59
CA ARG A 472 6.71 27.16 -11.52
C ARG A 472 5.50 27.47 -12.38
N LEU A 473 5.30 28.75 -12.68
CA LEU A 473 4.33 29.20 -13.68
C LEU A 473 4.90 30.31 -14.56
N SER A 474 4.39 30.43 -15.77
CA SER A 474 4.69 31.52 -16.70
C SER A 474 3.47 31.89 -17.53
N LYS A 475 3.46 33.09 -18.11
CA LYS A 475 2.53 33.45 -19.18
C LYS A 475 2.94 32.71 -20.48
N THR A 476 1.98 32.39 -21.33
CA THR A 476 2.24 31.62 -22.55
C THR A 476 3.04 32.42 -23.60
N ASP A 477 3.03 33.75 -23.51
CA ASP A 477 3.84 34.64 -24.35
C ASP A 477 5.18 35.01 -23.71
N TRP A 478 5.52 34.44 -22.55
CA TRP A 478 6.74 34.67 -21.79
C TRP A 478 6.96 36.15 -21.40
N SER A 479 5.91 36.98 -21.37
CA SER A 479 5.98 38.33 -20.81
C SER A 479 6.24 38.27 -19.30
N ASN A 480 6.88 39.30 -18.76
CA ASN A 480 7.26 39.36 -17.35
C ASN A 480 6.05 39.55 -16.43
N PHE A 481 6.23 39.13 -15.19
CA PHE A 481 5.40 39.47 -14.04
C PHE A 481 6.01 40.65 -13.26
N ASP A 482 5.21 41.26 -12.40
CA ASP A 482 5.66 42.10 -11.31
C ASP A 482 5.19 41.47 -10.00
N GLU A 483 5.99 40.54 -9.44
CA GLU A 483 5.65 39.84 -8.20
C GLU A 483 5.68 40.74 -6.96
N SER A 484 6.17 41.98 -7.08
CA SER A 484 6.34 42.87 -5.92
C SER A 484 5.01 43.27 -5.29
N ASP A 485 3.91 43.26 -6.05
CA ASP A 485 2.56 43.56 -5.57
C ASP A 485 1.69 42.30 -5.38
N ASP A 486 2.20 41.11 -5.69
CA ASP A 486 1.48 39.84 -5.52
C ASP A 486 1.14 39.55 -4.07
N TYR A 487 -0.12 39.18 -3.83
CA TYR A 487 -0.62 38.95 -2.47
C TYR A 487 0.16 37.87 -1.71
N SER A 488 0.49 36.75 -2.37
CA SER A 488 1.19 35.62 -1.74
C SER A 488 2.72 35.73 -1.82
N HIS A 489 3.26 36.72 -2.56
CA HIS A 489 4.70 36.88 -2.73
C HIS A 489 5.41 37.15 -1.40
N GLY A 490 6.59 36.58 -1.25
CA GLY A 490 7.52 36.78 -0.16
C GLY A 490 8.95 36.49 -0.60
N THR A 491 9.92 37.17 0.01
CA THR A 491 11.34 37.09 -0.34
C THR A 491 12.15 36.12 0.53
N GLY A 492 11.49 35.40 1.44
CA GLY A 492 12.15 34.44 2.34
C GLY A 492 12.70 33.23 1.60
N THR A 493 13.97 32.88 1.82
CA THR A 493 14.66 31.75 1.19
C THR A 493 14.63 30.49 2.03
N THR A 494 14.00 30.52 3.20
CA THR A 494 13.77 29.38 4.09
C THR A 494 12.27 29.18 4.30
N TYR A 495 11.84 27.93 4.47
CA TYR A 495 10.43 27.64 4.73
C TYR A 495 9.93 28.34 6.00
N ALA A 496 8.87 29.11 5.87
CA ALA A 496 8.16 29.76 6.96
C ALA A 496 6.65 29.72 6.72
N ASP A 497 5.88 29.74 7.79
CA ASP A 497 4.41 29.75 7.73
C ASP A 497 3.92 30.97 6.93
N ALA A 498 3.07 30.73 5.92
CA ALA A 498 2.63 31.75 4.98
C ALA A 498 1.11 31.92 5.01
N SER A 499 0.63 32.84 5.84
CA SER A 499 -0.81 33.09 6.00
C SER A 499 -1.49 33.75 4.78
N LYS A 500 -0.74 34.26 3.82
CA LYS A 500 -1.25 34.79 2.55
C LYS A 500 -1.37 33.74 1.44
N ILE A 501 -1.07 32.48 1.74
CA ILE A 501 -1.33 31.32 0.90
C ILE A 501 -2.39 30.51 1.60
N THR A 502 -3.49 30.21 0.90
CA THR A 502 -4.67 29.62 1.51
C THR A 502 -4.73 28.10 1.27
N VAL A 503 -5.24 27.35 2.26
CA VAL A 503 -5.48 25.91 2.17
C VAL A 503 -6.95 25.64 2.40
N TYR A 504 -7.52 24.79 1.56
CA TYR A 504 -8.91 24.34 1.65
C TYR A 504 -8.95 22.82 1.77
N VAL A 505 -9.95 22.33 2.48
CA VAL A 505 -10.31 20.90 2.51
C VAL A 505 -11.77 20.78 2.14
N ASP A 506 -12.08 19.95 1.13
CA ASP A 506 -13.41 19.81 0.54
C ASP A 506 -14.07 21.15 0.14
N GLY A 507 -13.25 22.17 -0.14
CA GLY A 507 -13.66 23.52 -0.51
C GLY A 507 -13.77 24.50 0.66
N ASP A 508 -13.68 24.05 1.89
CA ASP A 508 -13.72 24.91 3.10
C ASP A 508 -12.31 25.43 3.43
N LEU A 509 -12.21 26.74 3.73
CA LEU A 509 -10.94 27.38 4.10
C LEU A 509 -10.50 26.92 5.50
N VAL A 510 -9.37 26.22 5.57
CA VAL A 510 -8.81 25.69 6.84
C VAL A 510 -7.52 26.41 7.28
N TRP A 511 -6.84 27.10 6.37
CA TRP A 511 -5.64 27.87 6.67
C TRP A 511 -5.52 29.09 5.77
N GLY A 512 -4.92 30.14 6.33
CA GLY A 512 -4.57 31.36 5.62
C GLY A 512 -5.69 32.39 5.61
N ILE A 513 -5.44 33.48 4.90
CA ILE A 513 -6.35 34.62 4.73
C ILE A 513 -6.50 34.86 3.23
N GLU A 514 -7.71 34.87 2.73
CA GLU A 514 -7.99 35.25 1.33
C GLU A 514 -7.73 36.74 1.12
N PRO A 515 -7.34 37.17 -0.12
CA PRO A 515 -7.11 38.56 -0.44
C PRO A 515 -8.34 39.44 -0.35
#